data_7254946c93c468812058a58ab6730c20
#
_entry.id   7254946c93c468812058a58ab6730c20
#
_cell.length_a   1.000
_cell.length_b   1.000
_cell.length_c   1.000
_cell.angle_alpha   90.00
_cell.angle_beta   90.00
_cell.angle_gamma   90.00
#
_symmetry.space_group_name_H-M   'P 1'
#
loop_
_entity.id
_entity.type
_entity.pdbx_description
1 polymer ?
#
loop_
_entity_poly.entity_id
_entity_poly.type
_entity_poly.pdbx_seq_one_letter_code
_entity_poly.pdbx_strand_id
1 'polypeptide(L)'
;MRSLLKRGIILSTMTRQKRKYAIVDLEATSAGSNAKIIQVGIVIVENGEITQSYETDVNPHERLDEHIKQLTGLTDARLRKAPEFAQVAKEIFELINDAVFVAHNVRFDANLLAEALFWEGFELTTPRIDTVELSQIFYPTFERYNLGALAFELGIELHHAHSALADATNILFYSGH
;
A
#
# COMPACT_ATOMS: atom_id res chain seq x y z
N MET A 1 35.63 42.33 -3.82
CA MET A 1 35.80 40.87 -3.87
C MET A 1 35.32 40.20 -2.58
N ARG A 2 34.06 40.39 -2.16
CA ARG A 2 33.49 39.78 -0.92
C ARG A 2 32.01 39.40 -1.03
N SER A 3 31.49 39.12 -2.22
CA SER A 3 30.05 38.86 -2.40
C SER A 3 29.72 37.50 -3.03
N LEU A 4 30.68 36.67 -3.37
CA LEU A 4 30.47 35.39 -4.05
C LEU A 4 30.52 34.14 -3.14
N LEU A 5 30.93 34.31 -1.86
CA LEU A 5 31.07 33.20 -0.91
C LEU A 5 29.79 32.87 -0.12
N LYS A 6 28.75 33.73 -0.19
CA LYS A 6 27.48 33.50 0.53
C LYS A 6 26.43 32.69 -0.27
N ARG A 7 26.61 32.46 -1.57
CA ARG A 7 25.68 31.68 -2.38
C ARG A 7 25.96 30.16 -2.40
N GLY A 8 27.15 29.75 -2.01
CA GLY A 8 27.55 28.33 -1.97
C GLY A 8 27.09 27.56 -0.74
N ILE A 9 26.76 28.26 0.35
CA ILE A 9 26.42 27.59 1.64
C ILE A 9 24.93 27.31 1.76
N ILE A 10 24.07 28.01 1.01
CA ILE A 10 22.60 27.79 1.06
C ILE A 10 22.17 26.57 0.26
N LEU A 11 22.95 26.10 -0.70
CA LEU A 11 22.65 24.91 -1.51
C LEU A 11 23.05 23.58 -0.86
N SER A 12 23.86 23.59 0.21
CA SER A 12 24.33 22.38 0.90
C SER A 12 23.43 21.95 2.07
N THR A 13 22.42 22.76 2.42
CA THR A 13 21.48 22.46 3.53
C THR A 13 20.05 22.14 3.04
N MET A 14 19.84 21.92 1.77
CA MET A 14 18.67 21.14 1.34
C MET A 14 18.96 19.68 1.73
N THR A 15 18.75 19.36 2.98
CA THR A 15 18.61 17.99 3.44
C THR A 15 17.61 17.32 2.50
N ARG A 16 18.09 16.35 1.72
CA ARG A 16 17.25 15.49 0.91
C ARG A 16 16.27 14.89 1.90
N GLN A 17 15.06 15.43 1.92
CA GLN A 17 14.04 15.00 2.87
C GLN A 17 13.87 13.50 2.64
N LYS A 18 14.26 12.71 3.64
CA LYS A 18 14.14 11.26 3.58
C LYS A 18 12.67 10.96 3.36
N ARG A 19 12.32 10.51 2.17
CA ARG A 19 10.94 10.14 1.87
C ARG A 19 10.71 8.72 2.34
N LYS A 20 9.72 8.54 3.17
CA LYS A 20 9.19 7.25 3.58
C LYS A 20 7.98 6.96 2.70
N TYR A 21 7.93 5.78 2.16
CA TYR A 21 6.81 5.27 1.37
C TYR A 21 6.21 4.07 2.10
N ALA A 22 4.90 4.05 2.19
CA ALA A 22 4.14 2.89 2.65
C ALA A 22 3.42 2.30 1.44
N ILE A 23 3.90 1.17 0.94
CA ILE A 23 3.23 0.41 -0.09
C ILE A 23 2.21 -0.45 0.60
N VAL A 24 0.94 -0.24 0.28
CA VAL A 24 -0.20 -0.87 0.96
C VAL A 24 -1.03 -1.63 -0.06
N ASP A 25 -1.45 -2.81 0.34
CA ASP A 25 -2.47 -3.59 -0.34
C ASP A 25 -3.44 -4.16 0.68
N LEU A 26 -4.72 -4.20 0.34
CA LEU A 26 -5.79 -4.68 1.21
C LEU A 26 -6.60 -5.77 0.54
N GLU A 27 -6.88 -6.84 1.26
CA GLU A 27 -7.95 -7.74 0.90
C GLU A 27 -9.23 -7.34 1.65
N ALA A 28 -10.37 -7.44 0.96
CA ALA A 28 -11.66 -7.01 1.49
C ALA A 28 -12.78 -8.00 1.19
N THR A 29 -13.88 -7.93 1.96
CA THR A 29 -15.06 -8.80 1.76
C THR A 29 -15.78 -8.56 0.44
N SER A 30 -15.58 -7.39 -0.18
CA SER A 30 -16.13 -7.02 -1.49
C SER A 30 -15.42 -5.78 -2.04
N ALA A 31 -15.74 -5.40 -3.27
CA ALA A 31 -15.31 -4.12 -3.87
C ALA A 31 -16.35 -2.99 -3.69
N GLY A 32 -17.42 -3.22 -2.94
CA GLY A 32 -18.53 -2.28 -2.75
C GLY A 32 -18.31 -1.31 -1.60
N SER A 33 -19.28 -0.41 -1.40
CA SER A 33 -19.24 0.63 -0.36
C SER A 33 -19.31 0.09 1.08
N ASN A 34 -19.75 -1.15 1.26
CA ASN A 34 -19.82 -1.82 2.58
C ASN A 34 -18.69 -2.83 2.77
N ALA A 35 -17.62 -2.72 1.97
CA ALA A 35 -16.47 -3.59 2.09
C ALA A 35 -15.85 -3.51 3.48
N LYS A 36 -15.41 -4.65 4.00
CA LYS A 36 -14.64 -4.71 5.25
C LYS A 36 -13.27 -5.29 4.97
N ILE A 37 -12.25 -4.76 5.61
CA ILE A 37 -10.89 -5.25 5.51
C ILE A 37 -10.81 -6.65 6.11
N ILE A 38 -10.18 -7.58 5.41
CA ILE A 38 -9.93 -8.95 5.86
C ILE A 38 -8.45 -9.31 5.94
N GLN A 39 -7.60 -8.55 5.22
CA GLN A 39 -6.15 -8.64 5.35
C GLN A 39 -5.52 -7.29 5.00
N VAL A 40 -4.43 -6.95 5.68
CA VAL A 40 -3.63 -5.74 5.44
C VAL A 40 -2.19 -6.17 5.19
N GLY A 41 -1.62 -5.75 4.07
CA GLY A 41 -0.21 -5.87 3.75
C GLY A 41 0.43 -4.49 3.62
N ILE A 42 1.57 -4.26 4.29
CA ILE A 42 2.30 -3.00 4.25
C ILE A 42 3.79 -3.29 4.09
N VAL A 43 4.41 -2.60 3.13
CA VAL A 43 5.88 -2.59 2.98
C VAL A 43 6.35 -1.16 3.13
N ILE A 44 7.25 -0.91 4.07
CA ILE A 44 7.84 0.40 4.29
C ILE A 44 9.17 0.49 3.54
N VAL A 45 9.31 1.53 2.74
CA VAL A 45 10.52 1.82 1.97
C VAL A 45 11.07 3.18 2.38
N GLU A 46 12.35 3.19 2.79
CA GLU A 46 13.09 4.41 3.08
C GLU A 46 14.42 4.42 2.32
N ASN A 47 14.71 5.52 1.65
CA ASN A 47 15.93 5.67 0.84
C ASN A 47 16.12 4.60 -0.26
N GLY A 48 15.03 4.01 -0.73
CA GLY A 48 15.04 2.95 -1.76
C GLY A 48 15.25 1.53 -1.22
N GLU A 49 15.25 1.34 0.10
CA GLU A 49 15.39 0.04 0.76
C GLU A 49 14.13 -0.31 1.56
N ILE A 50 13.74 -1.58 1.56
CA ILE A 50 12.68 -2.08 2.44
C ILE A 50 13.23 -2.08 3.87
N THR A 51 12.59 -1.28 4.74
CA THR A 51 12.97 -1.18 6.16
C THR A 51 12.07 -1.97 7.08
N GLN A 52 10.81 -2.20 6.66
CA GLN A 52 9.84 -2.95 7.44
C GLN A 52 8.77 -3.57 6.55
N SER A 53 8.26 -4.74 6.95
CA SER A 53 7.08 -5.38 6.36
C SER A 53 6.10 -5.73 7.48
N TYR A 54 4.81 -5.56 7.21
CA TYR A 54 3.73 -5.86 8.14
C TYR A 54 2.60 -6.57 7.41
N GLU A 55 2.08 -7.63 8.00
CA GLU A 55 0.90 -8.33 7.50
C GLU A 55 0.02 -8.73 8.67
N THR A 56 -1.29 -8.56 8.53
CA THR A 56 -2.27 -9.06 9.49
C THR A 56 -3.57 -9.43 8.79
N ASP A 57 -4.14 -10.56 9.21
CA ASP A 57 -5.54 -10.85 8.95
C ASP A 57 -6.42 -9.98 9.86
N VAL A 58 -7.65 -9.72 9.43
CA VAL A 58 -8.64 -8.97 10.20
C VAL A 58 -9.97 -9.71 10.19
N ASN A 59 -10.60 -9.84 11.36
CA ASN A 59 -11.91 -10.46 11.49
C ASN A 59 -13.01 -9.47 11.03
N PRO A 60 -13.72 -9.71 9.92
CA PRO A 60 -14.77 -8.81 9.43
C PRO A 60 -16.11 -8.99 10.18
N HIS A 61 -16.23 -9.95 11.09
CA HIS A 61 -17.48 -10.37 11.76
C HIS A 61 -18.61 -10.80 10.82
N GLU A 62 -18.23 -11.27 9.63
CA GLU A 62 -19.17 -11.80 8.65
C GLU A 62 -18.56 -12.97 7.88
N ARG A 63 -19.38 -13.70 7.11
CA ARG A 63 -18.88 -14.76 6.25
C ARG A 63 -18.42 -14.19 4.93
N LEU A 64 -17.34 -14.74 4.40
CA LEU A 64 -16.86 -14.41 3.06
C LEU A 64 -17.71 -15.11 1.99
N ASP A 65 -17.93 -14.41 0.90
CA ASP A 65 -18.43 -15.01 -0.33
C ASP A 65 -17.42 -16.02 -0.88
N GLU A 66 -17.91 -17.09 -1.51
CA GLU A 66 -17.06 -18.14 -2.08
C GLU A 66 -16.07 -17.60 -3.12
N HIS A 67 -16.46 -16.56 -3.87
CA HIS A 67 -15.56 -15.90 -4.81
C HIS A 67 -14.36 -15.26 -4.11
N ILE A 68 -14.58 -14.55 -2.98
CA ILE A 68 -13.50 -13.94 -2.19
C ILE A 68 -12.59 -15.01 -1.60
N LYS A 69 -13.15 -16.11 -1.08
CA LYS A 69 -12.37 -17.25 -0.58
C LYS A 69 -11.46 -17.86 -1.65
N GLN A 70 -11.98 -18.02 -2.87
CA GLN A 70 -11.21 -18.55 -3.99
C GLN A 70 -10.13 -17.57 -4.45
N LEU A 71 -10.41 -16.27 -4.43
CA LEU A 71 -9.48 -15.23 -4.85
C LEU A 71 -8.32 -15.07 -3.85
N THR A 72 -8.63 -14.94 -2.56
CA THR A 72 -7.64 -14.61 -1.51
C THR A 72 -7.05 -15.85 -0.82
N GLY A 73 -7.70 -17.01 -0.93
CA GLY A 73 -7.36 -18.20 -0.15
C GLY A 73 -7.72 -18.12 1.33
N LEU A 74 -8.33 -17.00 1.78
CA LEU A 74 -8.75 -16.81 3.17
C LEU A 74 -10.03 -17.62 3.46
N THR A 75 -10.15 -18.08 4.70
CA THR A 75 -11.31 -18.86 5.14
C THR A 75 -12.01 -18.22 6.34
N ASP A 76 -13.33 -18.42 6.46
CA ASP A 76 -14.07 -17.96 7.64
C ASP A 76 -13.49 -18.49 8.95
N ALA A 77 -12.91 -19.70 8.95
CA ALA A 77 -12.31 -20.31 10.14
C ALA A 77 -11.01 -19.60 10.55
N ARG A 78 -10.22 -19.15 9.58
CA ARG A 78 -9.00 -18.36 9.79
C ARG A 78 -9.35 -16.97 10.31
N LEU A 79 -10.27 -16.27 9.63
CA LEU A 79 -10.63 -14.89 9.98
C LEU A 79 -11.36 -14.76 11.33
N ARG A 80 -12.13 -15.77 11.75
CA ARG A 80 -12.72 -15.77 13.10
C ARG A 80 -11.70 -15.78 14.23
N LYS A 81 -10.46 -16.18 13.96
CA LYS A 81 -9.35 -16.18 14.94
C LYS A 81 -8.47 -14.95 14.83
N ALA A 82 -8.65 -14.17 13.77
CA ALA A 82 -7.90 -12.95 13.54
C ALA A 82 -8.33 -11.83 14.50
N PRO A 83 -7.47 -10.85 14.76
CA PRO A 83 -7.82 -9.66 15.54
C PRO A 83 -8.95 -8.88 14.85
N GLU A 84 -9.70 -8.12 15.62
CA GLU A 84 -10.57 -7.08 15.12
C GLU A 84 -9.73 -5.88 14.63
N PHE A 85 -10.26 -5.09 13.69
CA PHE A 85 -9.51 -3.95 13.15
C PHE A 85 -9.11 -2.96 14.25
N ALA A 86 -9.97 -2.73 15.26
CA ALA A 86 -9.68 -1.89 16.41
C ALA A 86 -8.38 -2.26 17.16
N GLN A 87 -8.03 -3.56 17.18
CA GLN A 87 -6.85 -4.05 17.88
C GLN A 87 -5.54 -3.76 17.13
N VAL A 88 -5.61 -3.60 15.81
CA VAL A 88 -4.44 -3.39 14.93
C VAL A 88 -4.37 -1.97 14.34
N ALA A 89 -5.45 -1.20 14.46
CA ALA A 89 -5.58 0.13 13.86
C ALA A 89 -4.46 1.08 14.25
N LYS A 90 -4.08 1.11 15.51
CA LYS A 90 -3.00 1.99 16.01
C LYS A 90 -1.66 1.65 15.36
N GLU A 91 -1.30 0.38 15.32
CA GLU A 91 -0.04 -0.09 14.73
C GLU A 91 0.00 0.23 13.23
N ILE A 92 -1.09 -0.06 12.50
CA ILE A 92 -1.21 0.29 11.08
C ILE A 92 -1.05 1.80 10.88
N PHE A 93 -1.74 2.61 11.68
CA PHE A 93 -1.66 4.06 11.58
C PHE A 93 -0.23 4.57 11.83
N GLU A 94 0.45 4.10 12.87
CA GLU A 94 1.83 4.47 13.20
C GLU A 94 2.83 4.13 12.10
N LEU A 95 2.58 3.06 11.33
CA LEU A 95 3.40 2.68 10.19
C LEU A 95 3.28 3.64 9.01
N ILE A 96 2.08 4.17 8.75
CA ILE A 96 1.77 4.86 7.49
C ILE A 96 1.56 6.37 7.61
N ASN A 97 1.28 6.92 8.80
CA ASN A 97 0.84 8.31 8.96
C ASN A 97 1.88 9.37 8.55
N ASP A 98 3.16 9.04 8.53
CA ASP A 98 4.29 9.92 8.15
C ASP A 98 4.88 9.55 6.77
N ALA A 99 4.25 8.62 6.05
CA ALA A 99 4.70 8.09 4.77
C ALA A 99 3.85 8.61 3.60
N VAL A 100 4.40 8.53 2.39
CA VAL A 100 3.60 8.61 1.17
C VAL A 100 2.91 7.26 0.97
N PHE A 101 1.58 7.28 0.93
CA PHE A 101 0.78 6.08 0.71
C PHE A 101 0.81 5.67 -0.77
N VAL A 102 1.24 4.45 -1.05
CA VAL A 102 1.36 3.91 -2.41
C VAL A 102 0.51 2.66 -2.53
N ALA A 103 -0.34 2.57 -3.55
CA ALA A 103 -1.10 1.36 -3.85
C ALA A 103 -1.39 1.23 -5.36
N HIS A 104 -1.82 0.05 -5.77
CA HIS A 104 -2.27 -0.22 -7.12
C HIS A 104 -3.78 -0.01 -7.22
N ASN A 105 -4.21 1.10 -7.88
CA ASN A 105 -5.56 1.65 -7.78
C ASN A 105 -5.84 2.24 -6.38
N VAL A 106 -5.00 3.16 -5.97
CA VAL A 106 -4.89 3.73 -4.62
C VAL A 106 -6.22 4.19 -4.00
N ARG A 107 -7.20 4.56 -4.82
CA ARG A 107 -8.48 5.07 -4.32
C ARG A 107 -9.25 4.04 -3.48
N PHE A 108 -9.18 2.76 -3.85
CA PHE A 108 -9.86 1.71 -3.11
C PHE A 108 -9.20 1.51 -1.74
N ASP A 109 -7.92 1.18 -1.72
CA ASP A 109 -7.19 0.86 -0.48
C ASP A 109 -7.14 2.05 0.47
N ALA A 110 -6.77 3.23 -0.05
CA ALA A 110 -6.64 4.42 0.77
C ALA A 110 -7.97 4.90 1.37
N ASN A 111 -9.08 4.77 0.65
CA ASN A 111 -10.38 5.17 1.19
C ASN A 111 -10.91 4.16 2.20
N LEU A 112 -10.80 2.87 1.90
CA LEU A 112 -11.24 1.80 2.81
C LEU A 112 -10.44 1.84 4.13
N LEU A 113 -9.11 1.99 4.03
CA LEU A 113 -8.26 2.08 5.22
C LEU A 113 -8.50 3.39 6.00
N ALA A 114 -8.64 4.52 5.31
CA ALA A 114 -8.93 5.79 5.96
C ALA A 114 -10.27 5.78 6.71
N GLU A 115 -11.31 5.17 6.13
CA GLU A 115 -12.60 5.00 6.78
C GLU A 115 -12.50 4.11 8.02
N ALA A 116 -11.84 2.95 7.89
CA ALA A 116 -11.65 2.04 9.02
C ALA A 116 -10.86 2.70 10.17
N LEU A 117 -9.77 3.42 9.85
CA LEU A 117 -8.98 4.16 10.82
C LEU A 117 -9.76 5.31 11.47
N PHE A 118 -10.61 6.01 10.71
CA PHE A 118 -11.43 7.12 11.22
C PHE A 118 -12.38 6.65 12.33
N TRP A 119 -13.00 5.48 12.17
CA TRP A 119 -13.87 4.91 13.19
C TRP A 119 -13.11 4.53 14.48
N GLU A 120 -11.79 4.30 14.39
CA GLU A 120 -10.91 4.05 15.54
C GLU A 120 -10.26 5.33 16.09
N GLY A 121 -10.64 6.51 15.57
CA GLY A 121 -10.17 7.81 16.04
C GLY A 121 -8.85 8.28 15.41
N PHE A 122 -8.43 7.69 14.29
CA PHE A 122 -7.23 8.08 13.55
C PHE A 122 -7.61 8.75 12.23
N GLU A 123 -6.97 9.88 11.92
CA GLU A 123 -7.19 10.60 10.66
C GLU A 123 -6.00 10.41 9.71
N LEU A 124 -6.20 9.71 8.60
CA LEU A 124 -5.18 9.45 7.59
C LEU A 124 -5.20 10.55 6.52
N THR A 125 -4.23 11.46 6.56
CA THR A 125 -4.12 12.62 5.65
C THR A 125 -2.86 12.59 4.77
N THR A 126 -2.24 11.43 4.59
CA THR A 126 -0.97 11.26 3.87
C THR A 126 -1.13 11.51 2.36
N PRO A 127 -0.08 12.02 1.68
CA PRO A 127 -0.03 12.04 0.22
C PRO A 127 -0.20 10.65 -0.36
N ARG A 128 -0.80 10.55 -1.55
CA ARG A 128 -1.09 9.26 -2.20
C ARG A 128 -0.44 9.18 -3.58
N ILE A 129 0.03 8.01 -3.94
CA ILE A 129 0.55 7.67 -5.26
C ILE A 129 -0.20 6.45 -5.78
N ASP A 130 -0.74 6.56 -6.99
CA ASP A 130 -1.37 5.46 -7.71
C ASP A 130 -0.38 4.86 -8.71
N THR A 131 -0.04 3.58 -8.52
CA THR A 131 0.89 2.91 -9.45
C THR A 131 0.26 2.61 -10.81
N VAL A 132 -1.08 2.54 -10.93
CA VAL A 132 -1.77 2.45 -12.22
C VAL A 132 -1.55 3.74 -13.02
N GLU A 133 -1.80 4.90 -12.41
CA GLU A 133 -1.58 6.21 -13.05
C GLU A 133 -0.12 6.41 -13.46
N LEU A 134 0.83 6.06 -12.58
CA LEU A 134 2.25 6.09 -12.91
C LEU A 134 2.59 5.18 -14.09
N SER A 135 2.08 3.95 -14.10
CA SER A 135 2.33 3.01 -15.19
C SER A 135 1.78 3.52 -16.53
N GLN A 136 0.63 4.18 -16.53
CA GLN A 136 0.07 4.80 -17.73
C GLN A 136 0.95 5.94 -18.28
N ILE A 137 1.61 6.67 -17.41
CA ILE A 137 2.54 7.75 -17.80
C ILE A 137 3.83 7.17 -18.37
N PHE A 138 4.43 6.16 -17.72
CA PHE A 138 5.72 5.60 -18.13
C PHE A 138 5.61 4.61 -19.29
N TYR A 139 4.49 3.90 -19.40
CA TYR A 139 4.25 2.85 -20.41
C TYR A 139 2.91 3.07 -21.14
N PRO A 140 2.75 4.19 -21.85
CA PRO A 140 1.46 4.59 -22.44
C PRO A 140 0.96 3.65 -23.56
N THR A 141 1.78 2.70 -23.99
CA THR A 141 1.46 1.75 -25.07
C THR A 141 0.95 0.40 -24.56
N PHE A 142 0.93 0.17 -23.24
CA PHE A 142 0.42 -1.06 -22.69
C PHE A 142 -1.11 -1.11 -22.77
N GLU A 143 -1.65 -2.28 -23.09
CA GLU A 143 -3.11 -2.44 -23.23
C GLU A 143 -3.83 -2.59 -21.88
N ARG A 144 -3.13 -3.06 -20.87
CA ARG A 144 -3.68 -3.35 -19.53
C ARG A 144 -2.70 -2.94 -18.45
N TYR A 145 -3.27 -2.44 -17.34
CA TYR A 145 -2.51 -1.91 -16.20
C TYR A 145 -2.85 -2.60 -14.87
N ASN A 146 -3.51 -3.77 -14.90
CA ASN A 146 -3.61 -4.58 -13.69
C ASN A 146 -2.25 -5.21 -13.35
N LEU A 147 -2.06 -5.57 -12.09
CA LEU A 147 -0.79 -6.01 -11.54
C LEU A 147 -0.16 -7.17 -12.34
N GLY A 148 -0.98 -8.19 -12.69
CA GLY A 148 -0.53 -9.34 -13.47
C GLY A 148 -0.10 -8.99 -14.89
N ALA A 149 -0.82 -8.07 -15.58
CA ALA A 149 -0.45 -7.63 -16.92
C ALA A 149 0.86 -6.83 -16.90
N LEU A 150 1.02 -5.92 -15.94
CA LEU A 150 2.26 -5.16 -15.79
C LEU A 150 3.45 -6.07 -15.50
N ALA A 151 3.28 -7.06 -14.62
CA ALA A 151 4.32 -8.05 -14.34
C ALA A 151 4.76 -8.78 -15.61
N PHE A 152 3.80 -9.26 -16.39
CA PHE A 152 4.07 -9.96 -17.64
C PHE A 152 4.84 -9.08 -18.63
N GLU A 153 4.37 -7.86 -18.87
CA GLU A 153 5.00 -6.92 -19.82
C GLU A 153 6.41 -6.48 -19.37
N LEU A 154 6.64 -6.36 -18.07
CA LEU A 154 7.92 -5.94 -17.50
C LEU A 154 8.87 -7.11 -17.16
N GLY A 155 8.43 -8.36 -17.38
CA GLY A 155 9.23 -9.54 -17.10
C GLY A 155 9.51 -9.77 -15.60
N ILE A 156 8.57 -9.36 -14.74
CA ILE A 156 8.67 -9.49 -13.29
C ILE A 156 7.89 -10.73 -12.84
N GLU A 157 8.53 -11.60 -12.07
CA GLU A 157 7.87 -12.74 -11.45
C GLU A 157 7.03 -12.27 -10.26
N LEU A 158 5.72 -12.56 -10.29
CA LEU A 158 4.84 -12.35 -9.15
C LEU A 158 4.99 -13.50 -8.16
N HIS A 159 5.37 -13.19 -6.93
CA HIS A 159 5.43 -14.16 -5.87
C HIS A 159 4.12 -14.12 -5.04
N HIS A 160 3.46 -15.28 -4.95
CA HIS A 160 2.26 -15.47 -4.09
C HIS A 160 1.15 -14.43 -4.29
N ALA A 161 0.75 -14.15 -5.53
CA ALA A 161 -0.40 -13.28 -5.83
C ALA A 161 -1.63 -13.65 -4.96
N HIS A 162 -2.39 -12.60 -4.55
CA HIS A 162 -3.56 -12.70 -3.65
C HIS A 162 -3.24 -12.91 -2.16
N SER A 163 -2.11 -12.39 -1.70
CA SER A 163 -1.81 -12.08 -0.31
C SER A 163 -1.47 -10.60 -0.25
N ALA A 164 -2.09 -9.84 0.64
CA ALA A 164 -1.90 -8.39 0.72
C ALA A 164 -0.43 -7.98 0.84
N LEU A 165 0.39 -8.70 1.64
CA LEU A 165 1.82 -8.40 1.74
C LEU A 165 2.58 -8.74 0.44
N ALA A 166 2.24 -9.85 -0.22
CA ALA A 166 2.89 -10.22 -1.47
C ALA A 166 2.56 -9.22 -2.58
N ASP A 167 1.31 -8.78 -2.68
CA ASP A 167 0.87 -7.80 -3.66
C ASP A 167 1.45 -6.41 -3.38
N ALA A 168 1.54 -5.98 -2.11
CA ALA A 168 2.28 -4.79 -1.71
C ALA A 168 3.77 -4.88 -2.09
N THR A 169 4.40 -6.05 -1.93
CA THR A 169 5.79 -6.28 -2.32
C THR A 169 5.96 -6.26 -3.85
N ASN A 170 5.02 -6.87 -4.57
CA ASN A 170 5.01 -6.86 -6.03
C ASN A 170 4.90 -5.43 -6.58
N ILE A 171 4.06 -4.57 -5.99
CA ILE A 171 3.93 -3.14 -6.34
C ILE A 171 5.29 -2.42 -6.26
N LEU A 172 6.13 -2.76 -5.29
CA LEU A 172 7.45 -2.16 -5.12
C LEU A 172 8.38 -2.41 -6.32
N PHE A 173 8.38 -3.61 -6.89
CA PHE A 173 9.25 -3.95 -8.01
C PHE A 173 8.91 -3.16 -9.29
N TYR A 174 7.68 -2.65 -9.44
CA TYR A 174 7.30 -1.77 -10.56
C TYR A 174 7.81 -0.35 -10.45
N SER A 175 8.05 0.15 -9.25
CA SER A 175 8.47 1.54 -9.01
C SER A 175 9.99 1.73 -9.05
N GLY A 176 10.76 0.66 -9.21
CA GLY A 176 12.23 0.65 -9.12
C GLY A 176 12.99 0.52 -10.44
N HIS A 177 12.31 0.52 -11.59
CA HIS A 177 12.94 0.41 -12.94
C HIS A 177 12.83 1.66 -13.75
#